data_876c293abd06c0cfc466fccb71731617
#
_entry.id   876c293abd06c0cfc466fccb71731617
#
_cell.length_a   1.000
_cell.length_b   1.000
_cell.length_c   1.000
_cell.angle_alpha   90.00
_cell.angle_beta   90.00
_cell.angle_gamma   90.00
#
_symmetry.space_group_name_H-M   'P 1'
#
loop_
_entity.id
_entity.type
_entity.pdbx_description
1 polymer ?
#
loop_
_entity_poly.entity_id
_entity_poly.type
_entity_poly.pdbx_seq_one_letter_code
_entity_poly.pdbx_strand_id
1 'polypeptide(L)'
;MTAALVGLGLAPSLPAADAARIVGVTHLNPTTDLVSVYSPSMRRVVRNHVLHPAGSPAGLPSFYMLPGAGGAEDGISWFNNGGAPRFFAGKRVNVILPIGGRFSMWTDWNTPDPVLGRNKWETYINDELPSAIDKAYRTNGANALSGVSMSAGPALDIVTHAPWRYRAVAAYSGCPGTTSPLAQVANTAIVTRGGGNVANMWGPPGSPEWFRHDPVVNASKLRGKAIYLSAGSGVPGPVDGNPLINGSGLVGGNVMEAIALSCTTTMANRLASLGIPRTFVHRPDGVHTWGLFHADFVNSWPLIARALGVR
;
A
#
# COMPACT_ATOMS: atom_id res chain seq x y z
N MET A 1 37.31 -4.00 60.43
CA MET A 1 37.12 -3.59 59.06
C MET A 1 36.17 -4.61 58.42
N THR A 2 34.90 -4.26 58.34
CA THR A 2 33.83 -5.15 57.81
C THR A 2 33.46 -4.62 56.41
N ALA A 3 33.76 -5.42 55.40
CA ALA A 3 33.42 -5.10 53.99
C ALA A 3 31.95 -5.45 53.74
N ALA A 4 31.15 -4.46 53.32
CA ALA A 4 29.78 -4.65 52.89
C ALA A 4 29.76 -5.04 51.41
N LEU A 5 29.26 -6.21 51.10
CA LEU A 5 28.95 -6.64 49.75
C LEU A 5 27.66 -5.95 49.27
N VAL A 6 27.80 -5.04 48.31
CA VAL A 6 26.66 -4.46 47.57
C VAL A 6 26.22 -5.46 46.51
N GLY A 7 25.09 -6.07 46.75
CA GLY A 7 24.41 -6.95 45.74
C GLY A 7 23.87 -6.08 44.60
N LEU A 8 24.40 -6.24 43.38
CA LEU A 8 23.83 -5.73 42.16
C LEU A 8 22.56 -6.53 41.84
N GLY A 9 21.41 -5.94 42.15
CA GLY A 9 20.12 -6.44 41.72
C GLY A 9 19.99 -6.34 40.18
N LEU A 10 19.90 -7.47 39.51
CA LEU A 10 19.51 -7.53 38.11
C LEU A 10 18.09 -6.96 37.98
N ALA A 11 17.98 -5.82 37.29
CA ALA A 11 16.68 -5.29 36.91
C ALA A 11 15.93 -6.35 36.04
N PRO A 12 14.63 -6.57 36.28
CA PRO A 12 13.87 -7.49 35.45
C PRO A 12 13.89 -6.98 34.00
N SER A 13 14.37 -7.81 33.08
CA SER A 13 14.29 -7.53 31.66
C SER A 13 12.82 -7.38 31.29
N LEU A 14 12.45 -6.22 30.76
CA LEU A 14 11.14 -6.02 30.15
C LEU A 14 10.93 -7.14 29.12
N PRO A 15 9.73 -7.77 29.07
CA PRO A 15 9.45 -8.77 28.04
C PRO A 15 9.73 -8.15 26.68
N ALA A 16 10.51 -8.83 25.84
CA ALA A 16 10.77 -8.42 24.48
C ALA A 16 9.42 -8.12 23.81
N ALA A 17 9.27 -6.91 23.25
CA ALA A 17 8.06 -6.56 22.52
C ALA A 17 7.77 -7.69 21.52
N ASP A 18 6.53 -8.21 21.52
CA ASP A 18 6.14 -9.31 20.62
C ASP A 18 6.52 -8.96 19.19
N ALA A 19 7.45 -9.71 18.59
CA ALA A 19 7.86 -9.47 17.22
C ALA A 19 6.75 -9.92 16.26
N ALA A 20 6.63 -9.23 15.13
CA ALA A 20 5.76 -9.66 14.04
C ALA A 20 6.17 -11.07 13.59
N ARG A 21 5.18 -11.96 13.44
CA ARG A 21 5.43 -13.35 13.07
C ARG A 21 4.27 -13.96 12.30
N ILE A 22 4.59 -14.92 11.46
CA ILE A 22 3.58 -15.76 10.83
C ILE A 22 3.01 -16.70 11.91
N VAL A 23 1.69 -16.70 12.03
CA VAL A 23 0.93 -17.54 12.98
C VAL A 23 0.10 -18.63 12.27
N GLY A 24 0.06 -18.59 10.94
CA GLY A 24 -0.61 -19.61 10.12
C GLY A 24 -0.33 -19.42 8.64
N VAL A 25 -0.23 -20.52 7.91
CA VAL A 25 -0.16 -20.58 6.46
C VAL A 25 -1.14 -21.63 5.96
N THR A 26 -2.01 -21.22 5.02
CA THR A 26 -2.89 -22.14 4.31
C THR A 26 -2.47 -22.13 2.84
N HIS A 27 -2.00 -23.26 2.33
CA HIS A 27 -1.67 -23.43 0.92
C HIS A 27 -2.97 -23.55 0.12
N LEU A 28 -3.32 -22.53 -0.67
CA LEU A 28 -4.54 -22.54 -1.49
C LEU A 28 -4.34 -23.32 -2.78
N ASN A 29 -3.13 -23.26 -3.32
CA ASN A 29 -2.66 -24.03 -4.49
C ASN A 29 -1.13 -23.98 -4.55
N PRO A 30 -0.47 -24.65 -5.52
CA PRO A 30 1.01 -24.71 -5.58
C PRO A 30 1.74 -23.37 -5.73
N THR A 31 1.02 -22.28 -6.00
CA THR A 31 1.58 -20.93 -6.25
C THR A 31 0.93 -19.83 -5.42
N THR A 32 0.09 -20.20 -4.44
CA THR A 32 -0.68 -19.23 -3.65
C THR A 32 -0.86 -19.70 -2.22
N ASP A 33 -0.42 -18.89 -1.30
CA ASP A 33 -0.62 -19.07 0.13
C ASP A 33 -1.55 -17.99 0.70
N LEU A 34 -2.35 -18.34 1.71
CA LEU A 34 -2.99 -17.40 2.61
C LEU A 34 -2.20 -17.38 3.92
N VAL A 35 -1.46 -16.30 4.14
CA VAL A 35 -0.53 -16.14 5.25
C VAL A 35 -1.13 -15.23 6.32
N SER A 36 -1.21 -15.74 7.53
CA SER A 36 -1.67 -15.02 8.72
C SER A 36 -0.46 -14.48 9.49
N VAL A 37 -0.34 -13.16 9.59
CA VAL A 37 0.76 -12.48 10.30
C VAL A 37 0.19 -11.78 11.52
N TYR A 38 0.73 -12.08 12.71
CA TYR A 38 0.45 -11.28 13.90
C TYR A 38 1.17 -9.96 13.85
N SER A 39 0.41 -8.86 13.96
CA SER A 39 0.90 -7.49 14.04
C SER A 39 0.91 -7.03 15.50
N PRO A 40 2.07 -6.86 16.12
CA PRO A 40 2.15 -6.35 17.49
C PRO A 40 1.70 -4.90 17.61
N SER A 41 1.95 -4.05 16.61
CA SER A 41 1.52 -2.65 16.63
C SER A 41 0.00 -2.53 16.60
N MET A 42 -0.69 -3.39 15.84
CA MET A 42 -2.16 -3.42 15.77
C MET A 42 -2.79 -4.40 16.77
N ARG A 43 -2.00 -5.28 17.41
CA ARG A 43 -2.45 -6.33 18.35
C ARG A 43 -3.49 -7.26 17.72
N ARG A 44 -3.31 -7.62 16.46
CA ARG A 44 -4.22 -8.52 15.73
C ARG A 44 -3.50 -9.32 14.66
N VAL A 45 -4.16 -10.34 14.15
CA VAL A 45 -3.71 -11.10 12.99
C VAL A 45 -4.22 -10.44 11.71
N VAL A 46 -3.32 -10.24 10.75
CA VAL A 46 -3.62 -9.73 9.40
C VAL A 46 -3.37 -10.85 8.41
N ARG A 47 -4.36 -11.12 7.55
CA ARG A 47 -4.24 -12.10 6.47
C ARG A 47 -3.66 -11.45 5.21
N ASN A 48 -2.87 -12.21 4.47
CA ASN A 48 -2.24 -11.77 3.24
C ASN A 48 -2.28 -12.92 2.23
N HIS A 49 -2.74 -12.69 1.00
CA HIS A 49 -2.40 -13.62 -0.07
C HIS A 49 -0.95 -13.40 -0.47
N VAL A 50 -0.22 -14.49 -0.63
CA VAL A 50 1.14 -14.48 -1.16
C VAL A 50 1.17 -15.33 -2.41
N LEU A 51 1.39 -14.69 -3.55
CA LEU A 51 1.59 -15.36 -4.83
C LEU A 51 3.09 -15.60 -5.00
N HIS A 52 3.46 -16.80 -5.41
CA HIS A 52 4.87 -17.16 -5.60
C HIS A 52 5.01 -18.21 -6.71
N PRO A 53 6.18 -18.38 -7.33
CA PRO A 53 6.42 -19.51 -8.24
C PRO A 53 6.27 -20.84 -7.51
N ALA A 54 5.89 -21.88 -8.24
CA ALA A 54 5.81 -23.22 -7.69
C ALA A 54 7.12 -23.63 -7.02
N GLY A 55 7.04 -24.29 -5.86
CA GLY A 55 8.17 -24.66 -5.03
C GLY A 55 8.79 -23.52 -4.22
N SER A 56 8.23 -22.34 -4.26
CA SER A 56 8.64 -21.16 -3.46
C SER A 56 10.18 -20.97 -3.39
N PRO A 57 10.85 -20.73 -4.54
CA PRO A 57 12.30 -20.64 -4.59
C PRO A 57 12.83 -19.45 -3.79
N ALA A 58 13.95 -19.63 -3.10
CA ALA A 58 14.60 -18.56 -2.35
C ALA A 58 15.21 -17.49 -3.27
N GLY A 59 15.49 -16.32 -2.67
CA GLY A 59 16.20 -15.23 -3.35
C GLY A 59 15.33 -14.43 -4.33
N LEU A 60 14.00 -14.55 -4.25
CA LEU A 60 13.08 -13.73 -5.05
C LEU A 60 12.83 -12.38 -4.38
N PRO A 61 12.60 -11.31 -5.18
CA PRO A 61 12.12 -10.02 -4.65
C PRO A 61 10.66 -10.09 -4.23
N SER A 62 10.19 -9.05 -3.54
CA SER A 62 8.82 -8.91 -3.08
C SER A 62 8.13 -7.70 -3.70
N PHE A 63 6.89 -7.89 -4.14
CA PHE A 63 6.03 -6.81 -4.61
C PHE A 63 4.75 -6.76 -3.77
N TYR A 64 4.58 -5.70 -3.00
CA TYR A 64 3.42 -5.46 -2.15
C TYR A 64 2.40 -4.64 -2.94
N MET A 65 1.14 -5.09 -3.01
CA MET A 65 0.07 -4.40 -3.73
C MET A 65 -1.09 -4.11 -2.77
N LEU A 66 -1.22 -2.85 -2.36
CA LEU A 66 -2.25 -2.41 -1.43
C LEU A 66 -3.61 -2.32 -2.13
N PRO A 67 -4.69 -2.82 -1.53
CA PRO A 67 -6.04 -2.72 -2.08
C PRO A 67 -6.64 -1.32 -1.92
N GLY A 68 -7.77 -1.08 -2.58
CA GLY A 68 -8.56 0.13 -2.45
C GLY A 68 -9.32 0.25 -1.11
N ALA A 69 -10.35 1.11 -1.09
CA ALA A 69 -11.04 1.53 0.13
C ALA A 69 -11.64 0.41 0.99
N GLY A 70 -12.13 -0.67 0.38
CA GLY A 70 -12.68 -1.82 1.09
C GLY A 70 -11.65 -2.70 1.79
N GLY A 71 -10.34 -2.45 1.59
CA GLY A 71 -9.27 -3.23 2.25
C GLY A 71 -9.22 -4.70 1.83
N ALA A 72 -9.84 -5.07 0.72
CA ALA A 72 -10.05 -6.46 0.31
C ALA A 72 -10.90 -7.31 1.30
N GLU A 73 -11.44 -6.68 2.34
CA GLU A 73 -12.30 -7.33 3.35
C GLU A 73 -13.71 -7.60 2.79
N ASP A 74 -14.11 -6.83 1.78
CA ASP A 74 -15.35 -6.96 1.00
C ASP A 74 -15.24 -7.97 -0.15
N GLY A 75 -14.11 -8.65 -0.29
CA GLY A 75 -13.85 -9.57 -1.39
C GLY A 75 -13.43 -8.89 -2.69
N ILE A 76 -13.35 -7.55 -2.74
CA ILE A 76 -12.94 -6.78 -3.92
C ILE A 76 -11.44 -6.44 -3.81
N SER A 77 -10.61 -7.04 -4.65
CA SER A 77 -9.16 -6.99 -4.46
C SER A 77 -8.37 -7.24 -5.75
N TRP A 78 -7.08 -7.02 -5.68
CA TRP A 78 -6.12 -7.47 -6.69
C TRP A 78 -6.19 -8.97 -6.95
N PHE A 79 -6.52 -9.75 -5.92
CA PHE A 79 -6.64 -11.20 -6.02
C PHE A 79 -7.88 -11.61 -6.82
N ASN A 80 -9.05 -11.07 -6.48
CA ASN A 80 -10.34 -11.49 -7.06
C ASN A 80 -10.70 -10.71 -8.34
N ASN A 81 -10.42 -9.40 -8.39
CA ASN A 81 -10.89 -8.50 -9.45
C ASN A 81 -9.75 -7.96 -10.32
N GLY A 82 -8.56 -7.74 -9.74
CA GLY A 82 -7.42 -7.15 -10.43
C GLY A 82 -6.63 -8.14 -11.30
N GLY A 83 -6.94 -9.43 -11.26
CA GLY A 83 -6.29 -10.44 -12.09
C GLY A 83 -4.83 -10.74 -11.73
N ALA A 84 -4.37 -10.35 -10.54
CA ALA A 84 -3.00 -10.56 -10.10
C ALA A 84 -2.56 -12.04 -10.15
N PRO A 85 -3.34 -13.04 -9.68
CA PRO A 85 -2.92 -14.42 -9.73
C PRO A 85 -2.58 -14.89 -11.15
N ARG A 86 -3.42 -14.56 -12.13
CA ARG A 86 -3.20 -14.93 -13.53
C ARG A 86 -2.00 -14.21 -14.13
N PHE A 87 -1.84 -12.91 -13.83
CA PHE A 87 -0.76 -12.12 -14.41
C PHE A 87 0.61 -12.52 -13.85
N PHE A 88 0.71 -12.84 -12.56
CA PHE A 88 1.97 -13.20 -11.93
C PHE A 88 2.31 -14.68 -12.04
N ALA A 89 1.43 -15.51 -12.61
CA ALA A 89 1.71 -16.91 -12.86
C ALA A 89 3.03 -17.09 -13.63
N GLY A 90 3.96 -17.84 -13.05
CA GLY A 90 5.27 -18.11 -13.63
C GLY A 90 6.31 -16.98 -13.55
N LYS A 91 5.96 -15.79 -13.04
CA LYS A 91 6.92 -14.70 -12.82
C LYS A 91 7.75 -14.94 -11.54
N ARG A 92 9.05 -14.63 -11.59
CA ARG A 92 10.00 -14.84 -10.50
C ARG A 92 9.95 -13.71 -9.45
N VAL A 93 8.83 -13.58 -8.78
CA VAL A 93 8.57 -12.57 -7.76
C VAL A 93 7.59 -13.13 -6.73
N ASN A 94 7.74 -12.76 -5.46
CA ASN A 94 6.69 -12.92 -4.46
C ASN A 94 5.78 -11.70 -4.49
N VAL A 95 4.46 -11.91 -4.65
CA VAL A 95 3.49 -10.81 -4.65
C VAL A 95 2.62 -10.92 -3.41
N ILE A 96 2.67 -9.89 -2.59
CA ILE A 96 1.98 -9.86 -1.30
C ILE A 96 0.79 -8.93 -1.41
N LEU A 97 -0.40 -9.48 -1.16
CA LEU A 97 -1.69 -8.81 -1.26
C LEU A 97 -2.34 -8.79 0.13
N PRO A 98 -2.10 -7.75 0.94
CA PRO A 98 -2.66 -7.65 2.28
C PRO A 98 -4.19 -7.54 2.26
N ILE A 99 -4.84 -8.16 3.27
CA ILE A 99 -6.30 -8.10 3.49
C ILE A 99 -6.54 -7.33 4.79
N GLY A 100 -7.09 -6.15 4.69
CA GLY A 100 -7.34 -5.25 5.80
C GLY A 100 -7.19 -3.79 5.42
N GLY A 101 -7.26 -2.92 6.42
CA GLY A 101 -7.04 -1.49 6.22
C GLY A 101 -8.20 -0.76 5.53
N ARG A 102 -9.42 -1.29 5.59
CA ARG A 102 -10.59 -0.61 5.03
C ARG A 102 -10.66 0.83 5.55
N PHE A 103 -10.77 1.79 4.64
CA PHE A 103 -10.90 3.23 4.91
C PHE A 103 -9.83 3.84 5.83
N SER A 104 -8.69 3.16 6.01
CA SER A 104 -7.64 3.55 6.96
C SER A 104 -6.58 4.49 6.39
N MET A 105 -6.60 4.76 5.10
CA MET A 105 -5.51 5.45 4.38
C MET A 105 -4.15 4.77 4.53
N TRP A 106 -4.11 3.47 4.89
CA TRP A 106 -2.89 2.67 5.04
C TRP A 106 -1.78 3.35 5.86
N THR A 107 -2.17 4.13 6.86
CA THR A 107 -1.27 4.93 7.70
C THR A 107 -1.37 4.57 9.18
N ASP A 108 -0.47 5.11 9.97
CA ASP A 108 -0.52 5.00 11.42
C ASP A 108 -1.39 6.12 12.00
N TRP A 109 -2.49 5.74 12.61
CA TRP A 109 -3.39 6.68 13.26
C TRP A 109 -2.87 7.10 14.63
N ASN A 110 -3.06 8.38 14.98
CA ASN A 110 -2.66 8.92 16.27
C ASN A 110 -3.39 8.23 17.42
N THR A 111 -4.69 7.99 17.24
CA THR A 111 -5.54 7.32 18.24
C THR A 111 -6.38 6.22 17.61
N PRO A 112 -6.74 5.16 18.36
CA PRO A 112 -7.73 4.19 17.89
C PRO A 112 -9.08 4.86 17.61
N ASP A 113 -9.73 4.42 16.54
CA ASP A 113 -11.05 4.90 16.14
C ASP A 113 -12.14 3.93 16.59
N PRO A 114 -13.30 4.38 17.09
CA PRO A 114 -14.38 3.50 17.54
C PRO A 114 -14.92 2.54 16.47
N VAL A 115 -14.87 2.94 15.17
CA VAL A 115 -15.40 2.17 14.04
C VAL A 115 -14.30 1.45 13.27
N LEU A 116 -13.20 2.15 12.96
CA LEU A 116 -12.10 1.61 12.15
C LEU A 116 -11.01 0.96 13.00
N GLY A 117 -11.08 1.07 14.33
CA GLY A 117 -10.19 0.38 15.26
C GLY A 117 -8.79 0.97 15.33
N ARG A 118 -7.84 0.10 15.72
CA ARG A 118 -6.43 0.46 15.85
C ARG A 118 -5.73 0.30 14.49
N ASN A 119 -5.33 1.42 13.90
CA ASN A 119 -4.65 1.47 12.60
C ASN A 119 -3.18 1.82 12.78
N LYS A 120 -2.30 0.87 12.47
CA LYS A 120 -0.84 1.00 12.42
C LYS A 120 -0.34 0.35 11.13
N TRP A 121 -0.95 0.78 10.02
CA TRP A 121 -0.75 0.15 8.74
C TRP A 121 0.59 0.52 8.10
N GLU A 122 1.08 1.74 8.32
CA GLU A 122 2.42 2.12 7.86
C GLU A 122 3.49 1.27 8.55
N THR A 123 3.43 1.15 9.89
CA THR A 123 4.30 0.25 10.65
C THR A 123 4.19 -1.18 10.15
N TYR A 124 2.97 -1.66 9.88
CA TYR A 124 2.76 -3.02 9.37
C TYR A 124 3.46 -3.24 8.02
N ILE A 125 3.28 -2.34 7.07
CA ILE A 125 3.82 -2.46 5.70
C ILE A 125 5.34 -2.19 5.65
N ASN A 126 5.86 -1.27 6.48
CA ASN A 126 7.27 -0.96 6.46
C ASN A 126 8.14 -1.93 7.27
N ASP A 127 7.64 -2.45 8.38
CA ASP A 127 8.48 -3.17 9.33
C ASP A 127 8.00 -4.60 9.62
N GLU A 128 6.72 -4.77 9.95
CA GLU A 128 6.20 -6.01 10.47
C GLU A 128 6.02 -7.08 9.39
N LEU A 129 5.30 -6.75 8.33
CA LEU A 129 5.01 -7.68 7.24
C LEU A 129 6.27 -8.08 6.46
N PRO A 130 7.15 -7.14 6.02
CA PRO A 130 8.37 -7.52 5.32
C PRO A 130 9.28 -8.42 6.16
N SER A 131 9.46 -8.13 7.45
CA SER A 131 10.26 -8.97 8.34
C SER A 131 9.77 -10.42 8.39
N ALA A 132 8.45 -10.61 8.48
CA ALA A 132 7.84 -11.93 8.51
C ALA A 132 7.95 -12.67 7.15
N ILE A 133 7.70 -11.95 6.04
CA ILE A 133 7.76 -12.49 4.68
C ILE A 133 9.21 -12.82 4.27
N ASP A 134 10.16 -11.93 4.52
CA ASP A 134 11.56 -12.12 4.15
C ASP A 134 12.13 -13.39 4.79
N LYS A 135 11.79 -13.65 6.05
CA LYS A 135 12.21 -14.85 6.76
C LYS A 135 11.54 -16.11 6.20
N ALA A 136 10.22 -16.07 5.97
CA ALA A 136 9.48 -17.26 5.56
C ALA A 136 9.73 -17.66 4.11
N TYR A 137 9.78 -16.69 3.20
CA TYR A 137 9.98 -16.91 1.77
C TYR A 137 11.43 -16.73 1.34
N ARG A 138 12.35 -16.50 2.28
CA ARG A 138 13.80 -16.33 2.04
C ARG A 138 14.05 -15.35 0.89
N THR A 139 13.43 -14.17 0.95
CA THR A 139 13.50 -13.16 -0.12
C THR A 139 14.91 -12.56 -0.23
N ASN A 140 15.18 -11.81 -1.28
CA ASN A 140 16.45 -11.11 -1.45
C ASN A 140 16.43 -9.66 -0.88
N GLY A 141 15.34 -9.25 -0.21
CA GLY A 141 15.17 -7.93 0.37
C GLY A 141 14.90 -6.80 -0.63
N ALA A 142 14.83 -7.09 -1.93
CA ALA A 142 14.44 -6.11 -2.93
C ALA A 142 12.91 -5.98 -2.97
N ASN A 143 12.39 -4.82 -2.61
CA ASN A 143 10.95 -4.60 -2.48
C ASN A 143 10.45 -3.52 -3.45
N ALA A 144 9.21 -3.69 -3.90
CA ALA A 144 8.39 -2.66 -4.55
C ALA A 144 7.03 -2.58 -3.85
N LEU A 145 6.40 -1.41 -3.94
CA LEU A 145 5.09 -1.14 -3.37
C LEU A 145 4.17 -0.54 -4.42
N SER A 146 2.90 -0.92 -4.41
CA SER A 146 1.88 -0.22 -5.18
C SER A 146 0.60 -0.03 -4.39
N GLY A 147 -0.18 0.96 -4.79
CA GLY A 147 -1.51 1.20 -4.26
C GLY A 147 -2.48 1.65 -5.32
N VAL A 148 -3.76 1.38 -5.10
CA VAL A 148 -4.85 1.74 -5.99
C VAL A 148 -5.92 2.53 -5.24
N SER A 149 -6.52 3.54 -5.91
CA SER A 149 -7.61 4.30 -5.31
C SER A 149 -7.18 4.92 -3.97
N MET A 150 -7.85 4.59 -2.88
CA MET A 150 -7.49 5.03 -1.53
C MET A 150 -6.02 4.83 -1.19
N SER A 151 -5.41 3.72 -1.62
CA SER A 151 -4.03 3.39 -1.23
C SER A 151 -2.96 3.94 -2.16
N ALA A 152 -3.31 4.62 -3.26
CA ALA A 152 -2.35 5.14 -4.23
C ALA A 152 -1.44 6.22 -3.62
N GLY A 153 -2.01 7.20 -2.93
CA GLY A 153 -1.26 8.20 -2.17
C GLY A 153 -0.46 7.60 -1.02
N PRO A 154 -1.08 6.81 -0.15
CA PRO A 154 -0.40 6.08 0.91
C PRO A 154 0.79 5.23 0.46
N ALA A 155 0.73 4.57 -0.70
CA ALA A 155 1.89 3.83 -1.21
C ALA A 155 3.10 4.73 -1.44
N LEU A 156 2.90 5.93 -1.97
CA LEU A 156 3.97 6.93 -2.13
C LEU A 156 4.45 7.44 -0.77
N ASP A 157 3.52 7.74 0.15
CA ASP A 157 3.83 8.23 1.49
C ASP A 157 4.67 7.21 2.28
N ILE A 158 4.24 5.95 2.34
CA ILE A 158 4.96 4.84 2.97
C ILE A 158 6.41 4.77 2.45
N VAL A 159 6.62 4.91 1.12
CA VAL A 159 7.96 4.92 0.54
C VAL A 159 8.75 6.17 0.94
N THR A 160 8.12 7.33 1.16
CA THR A 160 8.83 8.52 1.65
C THR A 160 9.34 8.35 3.08
N HIS A 161 8.69 7.51 3.89
CA HIS A 161 9.09 7.24 5.27
C HIS A 161 10.12 6.11 5.40
N ALA A 162 10.17 5.18 4.43
CA ALA A 162 11.16 4.11 4.39
C ALA A 162 11.82 3.96 3.00
N PRO A 163 12.47 5.02 2.46
CA PRO A 163 12.98 5.00 1.10
C PRO A 163 14.07 3.94 0.86
N TRP A 164 14.78 3.52 1.89
CA TRP A 164 15.79 2.46 1.79
C TRP A 164 15.19 1.07 1.53
N ARG A 165 13.92 0.86 1.87
CA ARG A 165 13.25 -0.45 1.76
C ARG A 165 12.79 -0.75 0.34
N TYR A 166 12.44 0.27 -0.44
CA TYR A 166 11.78 0.10 -1.73
C TYR A 166 12.64 0.58 -2.89
N ARG A 167 12.64 -0.19 -3.99
CA ARG A 167 13.28 0.17 -5.27
C ARG A 167 12.32 0.84 -6.23
N ALA A 168 11.04 0.49 -6.15
CA ALA A 168 9.99 1.04 -7.00
C ALA A 168 8.70 1.31 -6.22
N VAL A 169 7.92 2.27 -6.72
CA VAL A 169 6.57 2.54 -6.24
C VAL A 169 5.65 2.84 -7.42
N ALA A 170 4.42 2.32 -7.36
CA ALA A 170 3.37 2.61 -8.32
C ALA A 170 2.09 3.09 -7.62
N ALA A 171 1.46 4.12 -8.18
CA ALA A 171 0.21 4.68 -7.68
C ALA A 171 -0.81 4.75 -8.82
N TYR A 172 -1.93 4.07 -8.65
CA TYR A 172 -2.97 3.93 -9.67
C TYR A 172 -4.26 4.59 -9.21
N SER A 173 -4.78 5.53 -10.01
CA SER A 173 -6.14 6.09 -9.85
C SER A 173 -6.45 6.58 -8.43
N GLY A 174 -5.60 7.44 -7.86
CA GLY A 174 -5.81 7.97 -6.51
C GLY A 174 -5.39 9.41 -6.33
N CYS A 175 -5.51 9.92 -5.09
CA CYS A 175 -5.12 11.28 -4.76
C CYS A 175 -3.88 11.27 -3.87
N PRO A 176 -2.65 11.42 -4.41
CA PRO A 176 -1.42 11.32 -3.64
C PRO A 176 -1.23 12.37 -2.55
N GLY A 177 -1.72 13.60 -2.75
CA GLY A 177 -1.54 14.67 -1.76
C GLY A 177 -2.48 14.54 -0.57
N THR A 178 -2.16 15.26 0.50
CA THR A 178 -2.98 15.35 1.71
C THR A 178 -3.23 16.79 2.15
N THR A 179 -2.42 17.76 1.72
CA THR A 179 -2.45 19.14 2.24
C THR A 179 -3.22 20.12 1.38
N SER A 180 -3.39 19.87 0.07
CA SER A 180 -4.21 20.75 -0.77
C SER A 180 -5.70 20.63 -0.39
N PRO A 181 -6.53 21.68 -0.62
CA PRO A 181 -7.96 21.63 -0.29
C PRO A 181 -8.69 20.42 -0.89
N LEU A 182 -8.42 20.10 -2.18
CA LEU A 182 -9.01 18.95 -2.85
C LEU A 182 -8.57 17.63 -2.18
N ALA A 183 -7.29 17.51 -1.86
CA ALA A 183 -6.75 16.30 -1.22
C ALA A 183 -7.30 16.13 0.21
N GLN A 184 -7.43 17.20 0.99
CA GLN A 184 -8.05 17.15 2.32
C GLN A 184 -9.49 16.65 2.25
N VAL A 185 -10.28 17.18 1.31
CA VAL A 185 -11.67 16.76 1.10
C VAL A 185 -11.72 15.29 0.67
N ALA A 186 -10.89 14.88 -0.28
CA ALA A 186 -10.86 13.49 -0.77
C ALA A 186 -10.51 12.49 0.34
N ASN A 187 -9.45 12.76 1.10
CA ASN A 187 -9.02 11.89 2.20
C ASN A 187 -10.05 11.84 3.34
N THR A 188 -10.62 13.00 3.71
CA THR A 188 -11.67 13.07 4.71
C THR A 188 -12.91 12.27 4.28
N ALA A 189 -13.33 12.42 3.01
CA ALA A 189 -14.48 11.70 2.48
C ALA A 189 -14.29 10.17 2.51
N ILE A 190 -13.08 9.68 2.22
CA ILE A 190 -12.77 8.25 2.30
C ILE A 190 -12.92 7.74 3.73
N VAL A 191 -12.29 8.40 4.71
CA VAL A 191 -12.35 7.99 6.13
C VAL A 191 -13.78 8.05 6.66
N THR A 192 -14.49 9.15 6.38
CA THR A 192 -15.89 9.35 6.80
C THR A 192 -16.83 8.32 6.18
N ARG A 193 -16.64 7.96 4.90
CA ARG A 193 -17.40 6.89 4.25
C ARG A 193 -17.24 5.56 4.97
N GLY A 194 -16.08 5.29 5.57
CA GLY A 194 -15.84 4.13 6.43
C GLY A 194 -16.45 4.23 7.82
N GLY A 195 -17.08 5.34 8.15
CA GLY A 195 -17.61 5.63 9.49
C GLY A 195 -16.56 6.12 10.49
N GLY A 196 -15.32 6.35 10.03
CA GLY A 196 -14.22 6.83 10.88
C GLY A 196 -14.21 8.34 11.06
N ASN A 197 -13.50 8.78 12.09
CA ASN A 197 -13.22 10.19 12.32
C ASN A 197 -11.79 10.52 11.88
N VAL A 198 -11.66 11.37 10.86
CA VAL A 198 -10.35 11.74 10.31
C VAL A 198 -9.44 12.41 11.35
N ALA A 199 -9.99 13.07 12.38
CA ALA A 199 -9.20 13.65 13.45
C ALA A 199 -8.45 12.60 14.29
N ASN A 200 -8.94 11.37 14.36
CA ASN A 200 -8.24 10.25 15.00
C ASN A 200 -7.03 9.77 14.18
N MET A 201 -7.02 10.04 12.87
CA MET A 201 -5.94 9.69 11.97
C MET A 201 -4.72 10.58 12.21
N TRP A 202 -4.80 11.85 11.86
CA TRP A 202 -3.68 12.80 11.87
C TRP A 202 -4.02 14.13 12.55
N GLY A 203 -5.06 14.17 13.38
CA GLY A 203 -5.63 15.40 13.89
C GLY A 203 -6.53 16.10 12.86
N PRO A 204 -7.01 17.32 13.17
CA PRO A 204 -7.82 18.11 12.24
C PRO A 204 -7.10 18.33 10.90
N PRO A 205 -7.84 18.40 9.77
CA PRO A 205 -7.24 18.72 8.47
C PRO A 205 -6.36 19.96 8.53
N GLY A 206 -5.14 19.85 7.96
CA GLY A 206 -4.14 20.92 7.99
C GLY A 206 -3.23 20.92 9.22
N SER A 207 -3.39 20.03 10.18
CA SER A 207 -2.42 19.86 11.28
C SER A 207 -1.08 19.33 10.78
N PRO A 208 0.02 19.43 11.57
CA PRO A 208 1.37 19.06 11.12
C PRO A 208 1.50 17.65 10.55
N GLU A 209 0.75 16.69 11.08
CA GLU A 209 0.78 15.31 10.60
C GLU A 209 0.30 15.18 9.14
N TRP A 210 -0.64 16.03 8.68
CA TRP A 210 -1.06 16.05 7.28
C TRP A 210 0.09 16.41 6.34
N PHE A 211 0.98 17.30 6.75
CA PHE A 211 2.19 17.66 5.99
C PHE A 211 3.23 16.56 6.05
N ARG A 212 3.37 15.90 7.19
CA ARG A 212 4.27 14.76 7.34
C ARG A 212 3.90 13.61 6.40
N HIS A 213 2.60 13.38 6.23
CA HIS A 213 2.03 12.33 5.39
C HIS A 213 1.63 12.80 3.98
N ASP A 214 2.19 13.92 3.51
CA ASP A 214 1.95 14.39 2.14
C ASP A 214 3.12 14.02 1.21
N PRO A 215 2.96 13.02 0.32
CA PRO A 215 4.02 12.65 -0.60
C PRO A 215 4.33 13.73 -1.65
N VAL A 216 3.44 14.71 -1.89
CA VAL A 216 3.72 15.86 -2.76
C VAL A 216 4.71 16.81 -2.06
N VAL A 217 4.48 17.08 -0.77
CA VAL A 217 5.41 17.88 0.06
C VAL A 217 6.74 17.14 0.20
N ASN A 218 6.69 15.86 0.49
CA ASN A 218 7.85 15.00 0.76
C ASN A 218 8.49 14.36 -0.50
N ALA A 219 8.10 14.78 -1.71
CA ALA A 219 8.46 14.14 -2.97
C ALA A 219 9.97 13.97 -3.18
N SER A 220 10.80 14.84 -2.61
CA SER A 220 12.27 14.75 -2.69
C SER A 220 12.83 13.42 -2.15
N LYS A 221 12.14 12.79 -1.20
CA LYS A 221 12.51 11.51 -0.60
C LYS A 221 12.32 10.32 -1.57
N LEU A 222 11.58 10.53 -2.66
CA LEU A 222 11.40 9.52 -3.72
C LEU A 222 12.54 9.50 -4.75
N ARG A 223 13.55 10.32 -4.59
CA ARG A 223 14.72 10.36 -5.47
C ARG A 223 15.41 8.98 -5.53
N GLY A 224 15.75 8.56 -6.75
CA GLY A 224 16.36 7.25 -6.99
C GLY A 224 15.40 6.06 -7.01
N LYS A 225 14.09 6.30 -6.92
CA LYS A 225 13.06 5.25 -7.07
C LYS A 225 12.57 5.17 -8.51
N ALA A 226 12.20 3.97 -8.95
CA ALA A 226 11.40 3.78 -10.14
C ALA A 226 9.94 4.10 -9.80
N ILE A 227 9.39 5.16 -10.41
CA ILE A 227 8.08 5.70 -10.05
C ILE A 227 7.12 5.57 -11.23
N TYR A 228 5.97 4.97 -10.99
CA TYR A 228 4.87 4.89 -11.95
C TYR A 228 3.61 5.50 -11.36
N LEU A 229 3.00 6.42 -12.10
CA LEU A 229 1.76 7.09 -11.75
C LEU A 229 0.78 6.93 -12.90
N SER A 230 -0.48 6.63 -12.62
CA SER A 230 -1.51 6.59 -13.66
C SER A 230 -2.89 7.00 -13.15
N ALA A 231 -3.68 7.56 -14.05
CA ALA A 231 -5.10 7.79 -13.87
C ALA A 231 -5.81 7.90 -15.22
N GLY A 232 -7.09 7.53 -15.25
CA GLY A 232 -8.00 7.77 -16.37
C GLY A 232 -8.60 9.18 -16.32
N SER A 233 -9.27 9.57 -17.40
CA SER A 233 -9.89 10.90 -17.52
C SER A 233 -11.23 11.02 -16.80
N GLY A 234 -11.86 9.92 -16.41
CA GLY A 234 -13.24 9.86 -15.96
C GLY A 234 -14.25 9.72 -17.11
N VAL A 235 -13.78 9.64 -18.36
CA VAL A 235 -14.62 9.32 -19.51
C VAL A 235 -14.64 7.80 -19.70
N PRO A 236 -15.82 7.15 -19.74
CA PRO A 236 -15.88 5.71 -19.98
C PRO A 236 -15.24 5.31 -21.32
N GLY A 237 -14.51 4.18 -21.32
CA GLY A 237 -13.85 3.70 -22.53
C GLY A 237 -13.63 2.19 -22.53
N PRO A 238 -13.01 1.66 -23.59
CA PRO A 238 -12.78 0.22 -23.73
C PRO A 238 -12.01 -0.42 -22.58
N VAL A 239 -11.14 0.35 -21.92
CA VAL A 239 -10.33 -0.11 -20.79
C VAL A 239 -11.17 -0.53 -19.58
N ASP A 240 -12.36 0.04 -19.44
CA ASP A 240 -13.25 -0.25 -18.31
C ASP A 240 -13.94 -1.62 -18.44
N GLY A 241 -13.95 -2.21 -19.63
CA GLY A 241 -14.74 -3.38 -19.91
C GLY A 241 -16.24 -3.08 -19.77
N ASN A 242 -17.01 -4.01 -19.19
CA ASN A 242 -18.39 -3.73 -18.82
C ASN A 242 -18.44 -3.16 -17.39
N PRO A 243 -18.69 -1.86 -17.20
CA PRO A 243 -18.69 -1.23 -15.88
C PRO A 243 -19.68 -1.85 -14.90
N LEU A 244 -20.80 -2.41 -15.41
CA LEU A 244 -21.85 -3.03 -14.58
C LEU A 244 -21.39 -4.39 -13.99
N ILE A 245 -20.49 -5.10 -14.69
CA ILE A 245 -19.97 -6.40 -14.26
C ILE A 245 -18.71 -6.22 -13.40
N ASN A 246 -17.91 -5.20 -13.68
CA ASN A 246 -16.60 -4.98 -13.03
C ASN A 246 -16.67 -4.23 -11.68
N GLY A 247 -17.85 -4.18 -11.06
CA GLY A 247 -18.01 -3.62 -9.71
C GLY A 247 -17.92 -2.11 -9.60
N SER A 248 -17.87 -1.41 -10.72
CA SER A 248 -17.88 0.05 -10.78
C SER A 248 -19.30 0.62 -10.96
N GLY A 249 -20.31 -0.11 -10.56
CA GLY A 249 -21.64 0.46 -10.25
C GLY A 249 -21.58 1.48 -9.11
N LEU A 250 -20.39 1.98 -8.75
CA LEU A 250 -20.22 3.16 -7.92
C LEU A 250 -20.68 4.37 -8.73
N VAL A 251 -21.92 4.79 -8.47
CA VAL A 251 -22.41 6.11 -8.85
C VAL A 251 -21.30 7.12 -8.54
N GLY A 252 -20.75 7.77 -9.58
CA GLY A 252 -19.68 8.74 -9.44
C GLY A 252 -18.26 8.22 -9.73
N GLY A 253 -18.08 7.03 -10.29
CA GLY A 253 -16.75 6.52 -10.68
C GLY A 253 -16.01 7.42 -11.69
N ASN A 254 -16.75 8.09 -12.57
CA ASN A 254 -16.23 9.11 -13.48
C ASN A 254 -15.68 10.34 -12.73
N VAL A 255 -16.42 10.83 -11.73
CA VAL A 255 -16.00 11.98 -10.91
C VAL A 255 -14.80 11.60 -10.04
N MET A 256 -14.82 10.42 -9.43
CA MET A 256 -13.68 9.94 -8.64
C MET A 256 -12.41 9.84 -9.49
N GLU A 257 -12.51 9.34 -10.72
CA GLU A 257 -11.34 9.20 -11.58
C GLU A 257 -10.83 10.55 -12.08
N ALA A 258 -11.71 11.50 -12.39
CA ALA A 258 -11.32 12.87 -12.74
C ALA A 258 -10.59 13.57 -11.56
N ILE A 259 -11.04 13.36 -10.33
CA ILE A 259 -10.35 13.84 -9.12
C ILE A 259 -8.97 13.14 -8.98
N ALA A 260 -8.92 11.83 -9.16
CA ALA A 260 -7.69 11.06 -9.11
C ALA A 260 -6.68 11.56 -10.14
N LEU A 261 -7.11 11.85 -11.37
CA LEU A 261 -6.26 12.43 -12.41
C LEU A 261 -5.69 13.79 -12.00
N SER A 262 -6.53 14.69 -11.47
CA SER A 262 -6.09 16.01 -11.01
C SER A 262 -5.00 15.91 -9.93
N CYS A 263 -5.24 15.06 -8.92
CA CYS A 263 -4.28 14.84 -7.83
C CYS A 263 -2.99 14.15 -8.32
N THR A 264 -3.11 13.12 -9.19
CA THR A 264 -1.96 12.41 -9.75
C THR A 264 -1.11 13.33 -10.64
N THR A 265 -1.76 14.22 -11.41
CA THR A 265 -1.08 15.25 -12.20
C THR A 265 -0.28 16.20 -11.30
N THR A 266 -0.83 16.62 -10.18
CA THR A 266 -0.13 17.45 -9.18
C THR A 266 1.13 16.76 -8.68
N MET A 267 1.06 15.47 -8.34
CA MET A 267 2.23 14.68 -7.93
C MET A 267 3.26 14.54 -9.06
N ALA A 268 2.82 14.24 -10.28
CA ALA A 268 3.70 14.12 -11.45
C ALA A 268 4.44 15.43 -11.75
N ASN A 269 3.76 16.56 -11.65
CA ASN A 269 4.35 17.89 -11.83
C ASN A 269 5.34 18.23 -10.70
N ARG A 270 5.03 17.85 -9.46
CA ARG A 270 5.96 18.03 -8.34
C ARG A 270 7.24 17.23 -8.51
N LEU A 271 7.16 15.98 -8.93
CA LEU A 271 8.34 15.16 -9.24
C LEU A 271 9.16 15.80 -10.39
N ALA A 272 8.47 16.30 -11.44
CA ALA A 272 9.13 17.01 -12.54
C ALA A 272 9.90 18.23 -12.08
N SER A 273 9.28 19.08 -11.26
CA SER A 273 9.90 20.29 -10.72
C SER A 273 11.14 20.02 -9.88
N LEU A 274 11.24 18.81 -9.31
CA LEU A 274 12.39 18.34 -8.54
C LEU A 274 13.43 17.59 -9.39
N GLY A 275 13.20 17.45 -10.71
CA GLY A 275 14.07 16.66 -11.59
C GLY A 275 14.07 15.17 -11.24
N ILE A 276 12.99 14.64 -10.68
CA ILE A 276 12.85 13.22 -10.32
C ILE A 276 12.19 12.48 -11.48
N PRO A 277 12.87 11.49 -12.10
CA PRO A 277 12.30 10.68 -13.15
C PRO A 277 11.05 9.92 -12.68
N ARG A 278 10.03 9.93 -13.51
CA ARG A 278 8.79 9.17 -13.31
C ARG A 278 8.18 8.78 -14.65
N THR A 279 7.44 7.68 -14.65
CA THR A 279 6.46 7.37 -15.69
C THR A 279 5.11 7.89 -15.24
N PHE A 280 4.48 8.75 -16.03
CA PHE A 280 3.13 9.24 -15.78
C PHE A 280 2.25 8.91 -16.98
N VAL A 281 1.21 8.11 -16.75
CA VAL A 281 0.24 7.70 -17.75
C VAL A 281 -1.09 8.37 -17.45
N HIS A 282 -1.41 9.39 -18.25
CA HIS A 282 -2.74 9.97 -18.32
C HIS A 282 -3.49 9.28 -19.46
N ARG A 283 -4.54 8.51 -19.12
CA ARG A 283 -5.38 7.88 -20.14
C ARG A 283 -6.46 8.83 -20.61
N PRO A 284 -6.74 8.87 -21.94
CA PRO A 284 -7.79 9.73 -22.48
C PRO A 284 -9.20 9.24 -22.08
N ASP A 285 -9.32 7.99 -21.66
CA ASP A 285 -10.53 7.33 -21.15
C ASP A 285 -10.24 6.59 -19.84
N GLY A 286 -11.24 5.94 -19.30
CA GLY A 286 -11.19 5.17 -18.07
C GLY A 286 -11.92 5.86 -16.92
N VAL A 287 -12.82 5.11 -16.30
CA VAL A 287 -13.48 5.47 -15.04
C VAL A 287 -12.92 4.59 -13.93
N HIS A 288 -13.31 4.82 -12.69
CA HIS A 288 -12.74 4.16 -11.51
C HIS A 288 -13.08 2.67 -11.42
N THR A 289 -12.52 1.84 -12.30
CA THR A 289 -12.86 0.43 -12.51
C THR A 289 -11.67 -0.52 -12.34
N TRP A 290 -11.95 -1.78 -12.06
CA TRP A 290 -10.93 -2.82 -12.05
C TRP A 290 -10.34 -3.11 -13.44
N GLY A 291 -11.05 -2.81 -14.52
CA GLY A 291 -10.49 -2.86 -15.87
C GLY A 291 -9.36 -1.86 -16.06
N LEU A 292 -9.59 -0.59 -15.68
CA LEU A 292 -8.56 0.46 -15.67
C LEU A 292 -7.39 0.08 -14.75
N PHE A 293 -7.65 -0.32 -13.52
CA PHE A 293 -6.62 -0.68 -12.55
C PHE A 293 -5.76 -1.85 -13.02
N HIS A 294 -6.38 -2.87 -13.62
CA HIS A 294 -5.67 -4.00 -14.23
C HIS A 294 -4.74 -3.53 -15.35
N ALA A 295 -5.24 -2.73 -16.29
CA ALA A 295 -4.44 -2.22 -17.38
C ALA A 295 -3.24 -1.40 -16.89
N ASP A 296 -3.42 -0.61 -15.85
CA ASP A 296 -2.37 0.24 -15.29
C ASP A 296 -1.32 -0.57 -14.54
N PHE A 297 -1.70 -1.56 -13.75
CA PHE A 297 -0.70 -2.38 -13.07
C PHE A 297 0.11 -3.23 -14.07
N VAL A 298 -0.55 -3.78 -15.10
CA VAL A 298 0.14 -4.54 -16.18
C VAL A 298 1.15 -3.64 -16.89
N ASN A 299 0.77 -2.41 -17.21
CA ASN A 299 1.65 -1.43 -17.86
C ASN A 299 2.81 -0.98 -16.96
N SER A 300 2.64 -0.96 -15.64
CA SER A 300 3.69 -0.60 -14.70
C SER A 300 4.73 -1.71 -14.49
N TRP A 301 4.34 -2.95 -14.75
CA TRP A 301 5.15 -4.12 -14.44
C TRP A 301 6.56 -4.11 -15.05
N PRO A 302 6.78 -3.74 -16.33
CA PRO A 302 8.14 -3.69 -16.89
C PRO A 302 9.08 -2.76 -16.13
N LEU A 303 8.57 -1.62 -15.63
CA LEU A 303 9.34 -0.69 -14.80
C LEU A 303 9.67 -1.31 -13.44
N ILE A 304 8.67 -1.89 -12.78
CA ILE A 304 8.80 -2.54 -11.46
C ILE A 304 9.72 -3.75 -11.55
N ALA A 305 9.53 -4.62 -12.55
CA ALA A 305 10.34 -5.82 -12.76
C ALA A 305 11.83 -5.48 -12.92
N ARG A 306 12.13 -4.44 -13.76
CA ARG A 306 13.50 -3.96 -13.94
C ARG A 306 14.11 -3.47 -12.63
N ALA A 307 13.37 -2.68 -11.83
CA ALA A 307 13.83 -2.18 -10.54
C ALA A 307 14.09 -3.30 -9.53
N LEU A 308 13.28 -4.36 -9.58
CA LEU A 308 13.42 -5.55 -8.72
C LEU A 308 14.48 -6.55 -9.23
N GLY A 309 15.00 -6.38 -10.44
CA GLY A 309 15.92 -7.34 -11.07
C GLY A 309 15.23 -8.62 -11.55
N VAL A 310 13.93 -8.56 -11.81
CA VAL A 310 13.16 -9.67 -12.42
C VAL A 310 13.31 -9.61 -13.94
N ARG A 311 13.69 -10.74 -14.53
CA ARG A 311 13.82 -10.93 -15.98
C ARG A 311 12.58 -11.63 -16.55
#